data_0631affa221e0a280b715464e8d90f32
#
_entry.id   0631affa221e0a280b715464e8d90f32
#
_cell.length_a   1.000
_cell.length_b   1.000
_cell.length_c   1.000
_cell.angle_alpha   90.00
_cell.angle_beta   90.00
_cell.angle_gamma   90.00
#
_symmetry.space_group_name_H-M   'P 1'
#
loop_
_entity.id
_entity.type
_entity.pdbx_description
1 polymer ?
#
loop_
_entity_poly.entity_id
_entity_poly.type
_entity_poly.pdbx_seq_one_letter_code
_entity_poly.pdbx_strand_id
1 'polypeptide(L)'
;MILRICKAALVAAVALVVFNNLTDYFSNYHFVEHVLSMDTTFPGNNGMWRAIRSADADTVFYWTIIGWEIVTGLLCWWGAVDLLRTLRAGSAVFNQAKNIAIAGLTISLLQWFVAFISVGGEWFLMWQSKIWNGQDAAFRMFTSIGIILILLIIPDGEPTEDTTADERR
;
A
#
# COMPACT_ATOMS: atom_id res chain seq x y z
N MET A 1 13.97 -9.18 19.43
CA MET A 1 12.54 -9.03 19.79
C MET A 1 11.94 -7.73 19.26
N ILE A 2 12.45 -6.56 19.64
CA ILE A 2 11.88 -5.23 19.25
C ILE A 2 11.73 -5.09 17.74
N LEU A 3 12.75 -5.42 16.94
CA LEU A 3 12.70 -5.32 15.49
C LEU A 3 11.56 -6.15 14.87
N ARG A 4 11.32 -7.36 15.38
CA ARG A 4 10.21 -8.22 14.92
C ARG A 4 8.85 -7.59 15.22
N ILE A 5 8.69 -6.98 16.40
CA ILE A 5 7.45 -6.25 16.76
C ILE A 5 7.27 -5.04 15.82
N CYS A 6 8.33 -4.25 15.58
CA CYS A 6 8.27 -3.12 14.66
C CYS A 6 7.85 -3.56 13.24
N LYS A 7 8.40 -4.65 12.72
CA LYS A 7 8.00 -5.21 11.42
C LYS A 7 6.51 -5.55 11.37
N ALA A 8 5.99 -6.23 12.38
CA ALA A 8 4.57 -6.57 12.47
C ALA A 8 3.67 -5.32 12.55
N ALA A 9 4.06 -4.33 13.37
CA ALA A 9 3.33 -3.08 13.51
C ALA A 9 3.30 -2.26 12.22
N LEU A 10 4.43 -2.17 11.49
CA LEU A 10 4.50 -1.47 10.21
C LEU A 10 3.60 -2.14 9.14
N VAL A 11 3.59 -3.48 9.09
CA VAL A 11 2.70 -4.22 8.18
C VAL A 11 1.23 -3.97 8.53
N ALA A 12 0.87 -4.00 9.81
CA ALA A 12 -0.51 -3.73 10.26
C ALA A 12 -0.95 -2.30 9.93
N ALA A 13 -0.06 -1.32 10.02
CA ALA A 13 -0.36 0.08 9.71
C ALA A 13 -0.79 0.30 8.25
N VAL A 14 -0.28 -0.49 7.31
CA VAL A 14 -0.69 -0.41 5.89
C VAL A 14 -2.18 -0.74 5.71
N ALA A 15 -2.76 -1.61 6.54
CA ALA A 15 -4.18 -1.95 6.47
C ALA A 15 -5.13 -0.76 6.80
N LEU A 16 -4.65 0.27 7.51
CA LEU A 16 -5.46 1.46 7.85
C LEU A 16 -5.82 2.31 6.61
N VAL A 17 -5.02 2.22 5.53
CA VAL A 17 -5.29 2.96 4.29
C VAL A 17 -6.63 2.54 3.69
N VAL A 18 -6.92 1.25 3.70
CA VAL A 18 -8.19 0.69 3.20
C VAL A 18 -9.39 1.28 3.97
N PHE A 19 -9.27 1.37 5.29
CA PHE A 19 -10.33 1.92 6.12
C PHE A 19 -10.65 3.37 5.76
N ASN A 20 -9.64 4.19 5.51
CA ASN A 20 -9.83 5.59 5.09
C ASN A 20 -10.61 5.69 3.78
N ASN A 21 -10.24 4.92 2.77
CA ASN A 21 -10.87 4.98 1.45
C ASN A 21 -12.31 4.48 1.45
N LEU A 22 -12.65 3.54 2.34
CA LEU A 22 -14.04 3.09 2.52
C LEU A 22 -14.90 4.11 3.28
N THR A 23 -14.31 4.87 4.21
CA THR A 23 -15.05 5.84 5.03
C THR A 23 -15.22 7.18 4.37
N ASP A 24 -14.30 7.60 3.48
CA ASP A 24 -14.38 8.82 2.69
C ASP A 24 -14.66 8.54 1.21
N TYR A 25 -15.76 7.79 0.96
CA TYR A 25 -16.12 7.30 -0.37
C TYR A 25 -16.24 8.41 -1.41
N PHE A 26 -17.00 9.47 -1.12
CA PHE A 26 -17.33 10.46 -2.12
C PHE A 26 -16.14 11.32 -2.54
N SER A 27 -15.27 11.71 -1.62
CA SER A 27 -14.06 12.48 -1.95
C SER A 27 -13.14 11.68 -2.89
N ASN A 28 -12.97 10.40 -2.61
CA ASN A 28 -12.13 9.51 -3.42
C ASN A 28 -12.79 9.17 -4.77
N TYR A 29 -14.13 9.01 -4.83
CA TYR A 29 -14.86 8.79 -6.07
C TYR A 29 -14.71 9.98 -7.02
N HIS A 30 -14.91 11.21 -6.52
CA HIS A 30 -14.74 12.43 -7.33
C HIS A 30 -13.30 12.61 -7.82
N PHE A 31 -12.31 12.21 -7.02
CA PHE A 31 -10.93 12.21 -7.47
C PHE A 31 -10.76 11.31 -8.71
N VAL A 32 -11.28 10.09 -8.70
CA VAL A 32 -11.21 9.16 -9.85
C VAL A 32 -11.94 9.74 -11.06
N GLU A 33 -13.16 10.27 -10.89
CA GLU A 33 -13.96 10.92 -11.92
C GLU A 33 -13.18 12.02 -12.64
N HIS A 34 -12.58 12.94 -11.89
CA HIS A 34 -11.81 14.05 -12.46
C HIS A 34 -10.50 13.60 -13.13
N VAL A 35 -9.85 12.57 -12.62
CA VAL A 35 -8.64 12.01 -13.25
C VAL A 35 -9.02 11.34 -14.57
N LEU A 36 -10.07 10.51 -14.60
CA LEU A 36 -10.49 9.80 -15.81
C LEU A 36 -11.03 10.76 -16.89
N SER A 37 -11.78 11.79 -16.50
CA SER A 37 -12.31 12.80 -17.44
C SER A 37 -11.24 13.77 -17.95
N MET A 38 -10.08 13.85 -17.28
CA MET A 38 -8.96 14.75 -17.61
C MET A 38 -9.39 16.24 -17.68
N ASP A 39 -10.43 16.63 -16.98
CA ASP A 39 -11.10 17.93 -17.09
C ASP A 39 -10.30 19.11 -16.53
N THR A 40 -9.28 18.83 -15.71
CA THR A 40 -8.40 19.82 -15.07
C THR A 40 -6.95 19.76 -15.58
N THR A 41 -6.71 19.03 -16.67
CA THR A 41 -5.40 19.00 -17.35
C THR A 41 -5.16 20.29 -18.13
N PHE A 42 -3.95 20.51 -18.63
CA PHE A 42 -3.62 21.72 -19.39
C PHE A 42 -4.52 21.90 -20.60
N PRO A 43 -5.03 23.12 -20.84
CA PRO A 43 -5.86 23.42 -22.00
C PRO A 43 -5.14 23.07 -23.31
N GLY A 44 -5.84 22.38 -24.22
CA GLY A 44 -5.31 22.06 -25.55
C GLY A 44 -4.27 20.92 -25.56
N ASN A 45 -4.15 20.12 -24.49
CA ASN A 45 -3.27 18.96 -24.52
C ASN A 45 -3.73 17.92 -25.55
N ASN A 46 -2.77 17.30 -26.24
CA ASN A 46 -3.03 16.32 -27.31
C ASN A 46 -3.46 14.94 -26.76
N GLY A 47 -3.49 14.76 -25.44
CA GLY A 47 -3.85 13.51 -24.77
C GLY A 47 -5.35 13.33 -24.51
N MET A 48 -6.18 14.35 -24.79
CA MET A 48 -7.62 14.34 -24.44
C MET A 48 -8.43 13.19 -25.05
N TRP A 49 -7.93 12.54 -26.08
CA TRP A 49 -8.56 11.34 -26.66
C TRP A 49 -8.59 10.13 -25.69
N ARG A 50 -7.79 10.16 -24.62
CA ARG A 50 -7.75 9.15 -23.56
C ARG A 50 -8.84 9.36 -22.52
N ALA A 51 -9.43 10.56 -22.46
CA ALA A 51 -10.40 10.91 -21.43
C ALA A 51 -11.62 9.99 -21.49
N ILE A 52 -11.98 9.46 -20.32
CA ILE A 52 -13.19 8.67 -20.12
C ILE A 52 -14.21 9.56 -19.42
N ARG A 53 -15.41 9.69 -19.99
CA ARG A 53 -16.51 10.52 -19.46
C ARG A 53 -17.75 9.66 -19.32
N SER A 54 -17.72 8.72 -18.40
CA SER A 54 -18.79 7.77 -18.18
C SER A 54 -18.87 7.43 -16.69
N ALA A 55 -19.99 7.75 -16.05
CA ALA A 55 -20.22 7.44 -14.64
C ALA A 55 -20.14 5.94 -14.33
N ASP A 56 -20.50 5.08 -15.29
CA ASP A 56 -20.34 3.63 -15.13
C ASP A 56 -18.87 3.24 -15.12
N ALA A 57 -18.06 3.84 -16.00
CA ALA A 57 -16.62 3.61 -16.00
C ALA A 57 -15.96 4.12 -14.71
N ASP A 58 -16.31 5.33 -14.27
CA ASP A 58 -15.80 5.92 -13.02
C ASP A 58 -16.09 4.99 -11.82
N THR A 59 -17.31 4.46 -11.77
CA THR A 59 -17.74 3.50 -10.75
C THR A 59 -16.93 2.21 -10.82
N VAL A 60 -16.73 1.63 -11.99
CA VAL A 60 -15.97 0.38 -12.17
C VAL A 60 -14.50 0.58 -11.78
N PHE A 61 -13.88 1.67 -12.23
CA PHE A 61 -12.50 1.99 -11.87
C PHE A 61 -12.34 2.18 -10.36
N TYR A 62 -13.24 2.95 -9.74
CA TYR A 62 -13.19 3.18 -8.31
C TYR A 62 -13.36 1.90 -7.51
N TRP A 63 -14.35 1.05 -7.83
CA TRP A 63 -14.53 -0.24 -7.15
C TRP A 63 -13.39 -1.23 -7.40
N THR A 64 -12.72 -1.13 -8.53
CA THR A 64 -11.49 -1.92 -8.79
C THR A 64 -10.37 -1.52 -7.84
N ILE A 65 -10.18 -0.21 -7.63
CA ILE A 65 -9.20 0.31 -6.66
C ILE A 65 -9.54 -0.15 -5.24
N ILE A 66 -10.79 0.01 -4.81
CA ILE A 66 -11.27 -0.43 -3.49
C ILE A 66 -11.09 -1.94 -3.30
N GLY A 67 -11.45 -2.75 -4.31
CA GLY A 67 -11.26 -4.20 -4.26
C GLY A 67 -9.80 -4.60 -4.10
N TRP A 68 -8.91 -3.92 -4.82
CA TRP A 68 -7.46 -4.11 -4.70
C TRP A 68 -6.97 -3.76 -3.29
N GLU A 69 -7.42 -2.64 -2.74
CA GLU A 69 -7.07 -2.22 -1.39
C GLU A 69 -7.57 -3.17 -0.31
N ILE A 70 -8.80 -3.69 -0.45
CA ILE A 70 -9.35 -4.68 0.49
C ILE A 70 -8.46 -5.93 0.50
N VAL A 71 -8.08 -6.47 -0.66
CA VAL A 71 -7.18 -7.63 -0.75
C VAL A 71 -5.84 -7.33 -0.10
N THR A 72 -5.26 -6.17 -0.39
CA THR A 72 -4.02 -5.69 0.22
C THR A 72 -4.13 -5.62 1.74
N GLY A 73 -5.19 -4.98 2.25
CA GLY A 73 -5.43 -4.81 3.68
C GLY A 73 -5.58 -6.15 4.42
N LEU A 74 -6.34 -7.09 3.83
CA LEU A 74 -6.53 -8.43 4.39
C LEU A 74 -5.22 -9.22 4.45
N LEU A 75 -4.40 -9.17 3.39
CA LEU A 75 -3.09 -9.83 3.36
C LEU A 75 -2.12 -9.22 4.37
N CYS A 76 -2.07 -7.89 4.46
CA CYS A 76 -1.23 -7.20 5.43
C CYS A 76 -1.67 -7.50 6.86
N TRP A 77 -2.98 -7.49 7.13
CA TRP A 77 -3.51 -7.85 8.44
C TRP A 77 -3.19 -9.30 8.83
N TRP A 78 -3.44 -10.24 7.92
CA TRP A 78 -3.09 -11.65 8.15
C TRP A 78 -1.59 -11.81 8.37
N GLY A 79 -0.76 -11.23 7.50
CA GLY A 79 0.70 -11.29 7.65
C GLY A 79 1.19 -10.69 8.96
N ALA A 80 0.61 -9.58 9.43
CA ALA A 80 0.93 -8.99 10.73
C ALA A 80 0.59 -9.94 11.89
N VAL A 81 -0.57 -10.60 11.84
CA VAL A 81 -0.98 -11.60 12.84
C VAL A 81 -0.01 -12.78 12.87
N ASP A 82 0.40 -13.31 11.71
CA ASP A 82 1.36 -14.41 11.64
C ASP A 82 2.74 -14.02 12.20
N LEU A 83 3.21 -12.80 11.90
CA LEU A 83 4.42 -12.25 12.48
C LEU A 83 4.32 -12.14 14.01
N LEU A 84 3.19 -11.65 14.53
CA LEU A 84 2.96 -11.54 15.98
C LEU A 84 2.93 -12.92 16.67
N ARG A 85 2.30 -13.91 16.05
CA ARG A 85 2.24 -15.29 16.57
C ARG A 85 3.60 -15.96 16.63
N THR A 86 4.52 -15.59 15.74
CA THR A 86 5.85 -16.20 15.61
C THR A 86 6.98 -15.38 16.22
N LEU A 87 6.68 -14.30 16.98
CA LEU A 87 7.68 -13.39 17.56
C LEU A 87 8.79 -14.10 18.33
N ARG A 88 8.44 -15.13 19.10
CA ARG A 88 9.36 -15.92 19.96
C ARG A 88 9.86 -17.20 19.29
N ALA A 89 9.40 -17.49 18.07
CA ALA A 89 9.84 -18.68 17.33
C ALA A 89 11.28 -18.52 16.82
N GLY A 90 11.93 -19.66 16.51
CA GLY A 90 13.23 -19.66 15.85
C GLY A 90 13.22 -18.87 14.53
N SER A 91 14.40 -18.48 14.08
CA SER A 91 14.58 -17.60 12.93
C SER A 91 13.92 -18.14 11.65
N ALA A 92 14.03 -19.44 11.40
CA ALA A 92 13.45 -20.08 10.21
C ALA A 92 11.91 -19.92 10.17
N VAL A 93 11.22 -20.18 11.29
CA VAL A 93 9.76 -20.08 11.41
C VAL A 93 9.31 -18.64 11.27
N PHE A 94 9.99 -17.68 11.92
CA PHE A 94 9.66 -16.28 11.82
C PHE A 94 9.87 -15.75 10.39
N ASN A 95 10.97 -16.12 9.72
CA ASN A 95 11.24 -15.70 8.35
C ASN A 95 10.22 -16.29 7.36
N GLN A 96 9.71 -17.50 7.58
CA GLN A 96 8.65 -18.09 6.78
C GLN A 96 7.30 -17.37 6.97
N ALA A 97 6.99 -16.91 8.17
CA ALA A 97 5.77 -16.16 8.49
C ALA A 97 5.68 -14.81 7.78
N LYS A 98 6.78 -14.28 7.22
CA LYS A 98 6.79 -13.03 6.44
C LYS A 98 6.10 -13.15 5.08
N ASN A 99 5.93 -14.34 4.51
CA ASN A 99 5.54 -14.52 3.11
C ASN A 99 4.21 -13.85 2.77
N ILE A 100 3.20 -13.96 3.64
CA ILE A 100 1.88 -13.34 3.41
C ILE A 100 1.98 -11.81 3.48
N ALA A 101 2.72 -11.29 4.46
CA ALA A 101 2.97 -9.85 4.59
C ALA A 101 3.73 -9.31 3.36
N ILE A 102 4.74 -10.03 2.87
CA ILE A 102 5.48 -9.68 1.64
C ILE A 102 4.53 -9.62 0.45
N ALA A 103 3.64 -10.62 0.28
CA ALA A 103 2.66 -10.62 -0.80
C ALA A 103 1.73 -9.39 -0.69
N GLY A 104 1.19 -9.09 0.49
CA GLY A 104 0.33 -7.93 0.72
C GLY A 104 1.02 -6.60 0.40
N LEU A 105 2.24 -6.40 0.90
CA LEU A 105 3.03 -5.19 0.62
C LEU A 105 3.40 -5.06 -0.86
N THR A 106 3.71 -6.18 -1.54
CA THR A 106 4.03 -6.17 -2.98
C THR A 106 2.81 -5.77 -3.80
N ILE A 107 1.63 -6.32 -3.50
CA ILE A 107 0.37 -5.97 -4.17
C ILE A 107 0.04 -4.49 -3.91
N SER A 108 0.23 -4.00 -2.69
CA SER A 108 0.06 -2.58 -2.36
C SER A 108 1.00 -1.68 -3.16
N LEU A 109 2.27 -2.04 -3.24
CA LEU A 109 3.28 -1.29 -3.99
C LEU A 109 2.94 -1.23 -5.48
N LEU A 110 2.47 -2.34 -6.06
CA LEU A 110 1.99 -2.38 -7.44
C LEU A 110 0.78 -1.47 -7.65
N GLN A 111 -0.17 -1.41 -6.71
CA GLN A 111 -1.32 -0.52 -6.80
C GLN A 111 -0.90 0.95 -6.90
N TRP A 112 -0.06 1.42 -5.99
CA TRP A 112 0.40 2.81 -5.99
C TRP A 112 1.22 3.15 -7.23
N PHE A 113 2.08 2.23 -7.68
CA PHE A 113 2.88 2.45 -8.87
C PHE A 113 2.05 2.37 -10.16
N VAL A 114 1.28 1.30 -10.35
CA VAL A 114 0.56 1.06 -11.61
C VAL A 114 -0.68 1.95 -11.70
N ALA A 115 -1.59 1.92 -10.72
CA ALA A 115 -2.85 2.65 -10.83
C ALA A 115 -2.64 4.17 -10.72
N PHE A 116 -1.85 4.63 -9.74
CA PHE A 116 -1.74 6.07 -9.49
C PHE A 116 -0.59 6.72 -10.27
N ILE A 117 0.65 6.21 -10.18
CA ILE A 117 1.79 6.85 -10.82
C ILE A 117 1.74 6.64 -12.34
N SER A 118 1.55 5.40 -12.81
CA SER A 118 1.61 5.10 -14.23
C SER A 118 0.30 5.41 -14.94
N VAL A 119 -0.83 4.86 -14.50
CA VAL A 119 -2.12 5.04 -15.19
C VAL A 119 -2.68 6.43 -14.91
N GLY A 120 -2.89 6.81 -13.66
CA GLY A 120 -3.38 8.14 -13.30
C GLY A 120 -2.43 9.24 -13.73
N GLY A 121 -1.14 9.10 -13.38
CA GLY A 121 -0.12 10.10 -13.66
C GLY A 121 0.17 10.26 -15.14
N GLU A 122 0.61 9.19 -15.82
CA GLU A 122 1.14 9.27 -17.18
C GLU A 122 0.07 9.04 -18.26
N TRP A 123 -0.86 8.08 -18.06
CA TRP A 123 -1.90 7.84 -19.05
C TRP A 123 -2.97 8.92 -19.05
N PHE A 124 -3.50 9.30 -17.87
CA PHE A 124 -4.51 10.34 -17.72
C PHE A 124 -3.94 11.73 -17.45
N LEU A 125 -2.61 11.89 -17.45
CA LEU A 125 -1.90 13.17 -17.30
C LEU A 125 -2.28 13.91 -16.00
N MET A 126 -2.58 13.17 -14.93
CA MET A 126 -2.97 13.71 -13.62
C MET A 126 -1.97 14.76 -13.09
N TRP A 127 -0.69 14.64 -13.44
CA TRP A 127 0.34 15.61 -13.06
C TRP A 127 0.10 17.03 -13.59
N GLN A 128 -0.71 17.18 -14.64
CA GLN A 128 -1.06 18.50 -15.18
C GLN A 128 -2.14 19.21 -14.35
N SER A 129 -2.90 18.47 -13.55
CA SER A 129 -3.94 19.04 -12.70
C SER A 129 -3.33 19.73 -11.48
N LYS A 130 -3.83 20.91 -11.15
CA LYS A 130 -3.47 21.63 -9.91
C LYS A 130 -4.33 21.20 -8.72
N ILE A 131 -5.47 20.55 -8.97
CA ILE A 131 -6.46 20.21 -7.94
C ILE A 131 -6.49 18.70 -7.72
N TRP A 132 -6.52 17.92 -8.79
CA TRP A 132 -6.68 16.46 -8.77
C TRP A 132 -5.37 15.72 -9.08
N ASN A 133 -4.25 16.22 -8.55
CA ASN A 133 -2.94 15.58 -8.68
C ASN A 133 -2.60 14.76 -7.44
N GLY A 134 -2.74 13.46 -7.55
CA GLY A 134 -2.40 12.49 -6.48
C GLY A 134 -0.99 11.93 -6.56
N GLN A 135 -0.13 12.38 -7.48
CA GLN A 135 1.21 11.77 -7.68
C GLN A 135 2.10 11.88 -6.46
N ASP A 136 2.14 13.04 -5.78
CA ASP A 136 2.95 13.20 -4.57
C ASP A 136 2.49 12.28 -3.44
N ALA A 137 1.17 12.13 -3.27
CA ALA A 137 0.60 11.21 -2.31
C ALA A 137 0.94 9.75 -2.67
N ALA A 138 0.76 9.38 -3.95
CA ALA A 138 1.08 8.06 -4.45
C ALA A 138 2.57 7.72 -4.30
N PHE A 139 3.46 8.67 -4.60
CA PHE A 139 4.90 8.49 -4.44
C PHE A 139 5.30 8.31 -2.96
N ARG A 140 4.70 9.07 -2.04
CA ARG A 140 4.93 8.88 -0.59
C ARG A 140 4.50 7.48 -0.16
N MET A 141 3.32 7.01 -0.59
CA MET A 141 2.82 5.68 -0.25
C MET A 141 3.69 4.58 -0.85
N PHE A 142 4.02 4.68 -2.14
CA PHE A 142 4.92 3.76 -2.83
C PHE A 142 6.27 3.66 -2.10
N THR A 143 6.88 4.80 -1.76
CA THR A 143 8.18 4.84 -1.08
C THR A 143 8.10 4.25 0.33
N SER A 144 7.08 4.62 1.12
CA SER A 144 6.91 4.11 2.48
C SER A 144 6.70 2.60 2.50
N ILE A 145 5.83 2.08 1.62
CA ILE A 145 5.57 0.64 1.50
C ILE A 145 6.81 -0.08 1.00
N GLY A 146 7.54 0.48 0.04
CA GLY A 146 8.80 -0.06 -0.45
C GLY A 146 9.87 -0.19 0.65
N ILE A 147 10.01 0.82 1.50
CA ILE A 147 10.92 0.79 2.66
C ILE A 147 10.49 -0.31 3.65
N ILE A 148 9.19 -0.41 3.95
CA ILE A 148 8.67 -1.46 4.84
C ILE A 148 8.96 -2.85 4.26
N LEU A 149 8.73 -3.03 2.96
CA LEU A 149 9.00 -4.28 2.26
C LEU A 149 10.49 -4.66 2.33
N ILE A 150 11.39 -3.70 2.06
CA ILE A 150 12.83 -3.93 2.17
C ILE A 150 13.22 -4.34 3.58
N LEU A 151 12.72 -3.64 4.61
CA LEU A 151 12.98 -4.00 6.01
C LEU A 151 12.44 -5.39 6.35
N LEU A 152 11.28 -5.77 5.80
CA LEU A 152 10.65 -7.05 6.08
C LEU A 152 11.41 -8.23 5.48
N ILE A 153 11.90 -8.11 4.23
CA ILE A 153 12.61 -9.19 3.53
C ILE A 153 13.99 -9.49 4.12
N ILE A 154 14.59 -8.54 4.86
CA ILE A 154 15.85 -8.79 5.55
C ILE A 154 15.67 -9.97 6.53
N PRO A 155 16.48 -11.04 6.42
CA PRO A 155 16.38 -12.18 7.32
C PRO A 155 16.59 -11.79 8.79
N ASP A 156 15.74 -12.32 9.67
CA ASP A 156 15.91 -12.18 11.11
C ASP A 156 16.75 -13.35 11.66
N GLY A 157 17.71 -13.04 12.53
CA GLY A 157 18.48 -14.03 13.27
C GLY A 157 17.71 -14.67 14.43
N GLU A 158 18.33 -15.60 15.14
CA GLU A 158 17.75 -16.21 16.33
C GLU A 158 17.43 -15.15 17.40
N PRO A 159 16.31 -15.29 18.14
CA PRO A 159 16.05 -14.42 19.28
C PRO A 159 17.19 -14.58 20.29
N THR A 160 17.86 -13.50 20.64
CA THR A 160 18.82 -13.53 21.76
C THR A 160 18.05 -13.91 23.03
N GLU A 161 18.38 -15.04 23.63
CA GLU A 161 17.98 -15.32 25.01
C GLU A 161 18.59 -14.21 25.88
N ASP A 162 17.79 -13.64 26.78
CA ASP A 162 18.26 -12.65 27.74
C ASP A 162 19.28 -13.33 28.67
N THR A 163 20.56 -13.18 28.36
CA THR A 163 21.68 -13.76 29.10
C THR A 163 21.80 -13.16 30.51
N THR A 164 20.84 -12.33 30.93
CA THR A 164 20.86 -11.69 32.26
C THR A 164 20.40 -12.59 33.40
N ALA A 165 20.03 -13.84 33.14
CA ALA A 165 19.58 -14.77 34.18
C ALA A 165 20.71 -15.62 34.78
N ASP A 166 21.87 -15.72 34.14
CA ASP A 166 22.96 -16.62 34.59
C ASP A 166 24.08 -15.92 35.43
N GLU A 167 24.08 -14.59 35.49
CA GLU A 167 25.05 -13.86 36.32
C GLU A 167 24.65 -13.70 37.81
N ARG A 168 23.57 -14.34 38.25
CA ARG A 168 23.07 -14.26 39.64
C ARG A 168 23.00 -15.63 40.33
N ARG A 169 23.88 -16.59 39.97
CA ARG A 169 24.05 -17.80 40.75
C ARG A 169 25.47 -17.90 41.35
#